data_a35a1309d4a5ce1238245ba4dfdf7c24
#
_entry.id   a35a1309d4a5ce1238245ba4dfdf7c24
#
_cell.length_a   1.000
_cell.length_b   1.000
_cell.length_c   1.000
_cell.angle_alpha   90.00
_cell.angle_beta   90.00
_cell.angle_gamma   90.00
#
_symmetry.space_group_name_H-M   'P 1'
#
loop_
_entity.id
_entity.type
_entity.pdbx_description
1 polymer ?
#
loop_
_entity_poly.entity_id
_entity_poly.type
_entity_poly.pdbx_seq_one_letter_code
_entity_poly.pdbx_strand_id
1 'polypeptide(L)'
;MTLEQTISAIRPLDEKSMTAARNRFANIAMPLGGLGLLQDAIVQLAGILGQPVPDISRRAAVVFCADNGVVAEGVTQCGQEVTATVAENMGRGESTVCLMAKQLGMDVFPVDIGVARPIKSEKVLQFSVRRGTANFAHEPAMTRKEALEAVEIGIKMAEMCAEKGYSLLIGGEMGIGNTTTSAAVMAALTGTEAAVVTGRGAGLSTAGLERKIAVIEAALALHRPDPNDSIDVLHKVGGLDIAGLCGLYLGAAAQRIPVVLDGVISCAAALLAVRLCPQSVHFMVAAHRSDEPASILLLDALGKRPFLTAGMHLGEGTGAAAGVALLDLALAPYREMVSFADIGMEAYQPQK
;
A
#
# COMPACT_ATOMS: atom_id res chain seq x y z
N MET A 1 -3.46 17.99 -7.71
CA MET A 1 -4.94 17.85 -7.96
C MET A 1 -5.67 17.71 -6.64
N THR A 2 -6.95 18.14 -6.57
CA THR A 2 -7.85 17.77 -5.46
C THR A 2 -8.27 16.31 -5.58
N LEU A 3 -8.84 15.74 -4.52
CA LEU A 3 -9.37 14.36 -4.54
C LEU A 3 -10.37 14.15 -5.69
N GLU A 4 -11.32 15.06 -5.90
CA GLU A 4 -12.34 14.96 -6.95
C GLU A 4 -11.71 15.00 -8.36
N GLN A 5 -10.76 15.91 -8.58
CA GLN A 5 -10.01 15.98 -9.85
C GLN A 5 -9.23 14.70 -10.11
N THR A 6 -8.61 14.15 -9.09
CA THR A 6 -7.83 12.89 -9.17
C THR A 6 -8.72 11.72 -9.56
N ILE A 7 -9.85 11.54 -8.88
CA ILE A 7 -10.82 10.48 -9.21
C ILE A 7 -11.30 10.62 -10.66
N SER A 8 -11.61 11.84 -11.08
CA SER A 8 -12.08 12.14 -12.44
C SER A 8 -11.01 11.90 -13.51
N ALA A 9 -9.72 11.87 -13.15
CA ALA A 9 -8.61 11.65 -14.07
C ALA A 9 -8.28 10.16 -14.27
N ILE A 10 -8.73 9.25 -13.38
CA ILE A 10 -8.45 7.82 -13.49
C ILE A 10 -9.16 7.25 -14.73
N ARG A 11 -8.42 6.55 -15.59
CA ARG A 11 -8.89 5.95 -16.84
C ARG A 11 -8.68 4.44 -16.82
N PRO A 12 -9.46 3.65 -17.58
CA PRO A 12 -9.25 2.21 -17.73
C PRO A 12 -7.83 1.86 -18.17
N LEU A 13 -7.42 0.63 -17.92
CA LEU A 13 -6.15 0.09 -18.39
C LEU A 13 -6.11 0.02 -19.93
N ASP A 14 -4.91 0.01 -20.49
CA ASP A 14 -4.71 -0.17 -21.94
C ASP A 14 -4.83 -1.65 -22.32
N GLU A 15 -6.02 -2.06 -22.79
CA GLU A 15 -6.29 -3.42 -23.22
C GLU A 15 -5.43 -3.85 -24.42
N LYS A 16 -4.99 -2.91 -25.26
CA LYS A 16 -4.11 -3.22 -26.39
C LYS A 16 -2.77 -3.72 -25.90
N SER A 17 -2.17 -3.04 -24.95
CA SER A 17 -0.89 -3.44 -24.32
C SER A 17 -1.04 -4.73 -23.53
N MET A 18 -2.16 -4.93 -22.81
CA MET A 18 -2.43 -6.18 -22.10
C MET A 18 -2.56 -7.36 -23.05
N THR A 19 -3.27 -7.20 -24.16
CA THR A 19 -3.43 -8.24 -25.19
C THR A 19 -2.08 -8.57 -25.84
N ALA A 20 -1.28 -7.56 -26.16
CA ALA A 20 0.06 -7.77 -26.70
C ALA A 20 0.96 -8.52 -25.71
N ALA A 21 0.87 -8.21 -24.40
CA ALA A 21 1.61 -8.91 -23.37
C ALA A 21 1.18 -10.39 -23.24
N ARG A 22 -0.12 -10.68 -23.25
CA ARG A 22 -0.64 -12.05 -23.26
C ARG A 22 -0.15 -12.84 -24.48
N ASN A 23 -0.21 -12.22 -25.67
CA ASN A 23 0.28 -12.84 -26.91
C ASN A 23 1.79 -13.12 -26.83
N ARG A 24 2.59 -12.21 -26.25
CA ARG A 24 4.01 -12.45 -26.05
C ARG A 24 4.24 -13.66 -25.14
N PHE A 25 3.56 -13.79 -24.01
CA PHE A 25 3.65 -14.96 -23.14
C PHE A 25 3.25 -16.26 -23.84
N ALA A 26 2.25 -16.23 -24.71
CA ALA A 26 1.82 -17.41 -25.47
C ALA A 26 2.87 -17.86 -26.51
N ASN A 27 3.78 -16.98 -26.92
CA ASN A 27 4.82 -17.26 -27.93
C ASN A 27 6.21 -17.49 -27.35
N ILE A 28 6.49 -17.11 -26.11
CA ILE A 28 7.77 -17.40 -25.43
C ILE A 28 7.87 -18.91 -25.21
N ALA A 29 9.06 -19.49 -25.45
CA ALA A 29 9.33 -20.92 -25.37
C ALA A 29 9.33 -21.43 -23.90
N MET A 30 8.18 -21.34 -23.24
CA MET A 30 7.95 -21.77 -21.85
C MET A 30 6.58 -22.45 -21.71
N PRO A 31 6.34 -23.23 -20.63
CA PRO A 31 5.02 -23.77 -20.34
C PRO A 31 3.95 -22.68 -20.18
N LEU A 32 2.76 -22.92 -20.70
CA LEU A 32 1.62 -22.00 -20.59
C LEU A 32 1.32 -21.70 -19.12
N GLY A 33 1.24 -20.42 -18.78
CA GLY A 33 0.97 -19.99 -17.42
C GLY A 33 2.10 -20.29 -16.41
N GLY A 34 3.30 -20.65 -16.89
CA GLY A 34 4.41 -21.14 -16.05
C GLY A 34 4.88 -20.18 -14.96
N LEU A 35 4.65 -18.88 -15.09
CA LEU A 35 4.95 -17.88 -14.05
C LEU A 35 3.75 -17.52 -13.17
N GLY A 36 2.57 -18.13 -13.40
CA GLY A 36 1.39 -17.96 -12.56
C GLY A 36 1.04 -16.48 -12.31
N LEU A 37 0.85 -16.10 -11.04
CA LEU A 37 0.47 -14.73 -10.65
C LEU A 37 1.47 -13.66 -11.08
N LEU A 38 2.74 -13.99 -11.24
CA LEU A 38 3.74 -13.02 -11.74
C LEU A 38 3.50 -12.71 -13.22
N GLN A 39 3.04 -13.68 -14.01
CA GLN A 39 2.61 -13.43 -15.38
C GLN A 39 1.40 -12.49 -15.43
N ASP A 40 0.39 -12.73 -14.58
CA ASP A 40 -0.79 -11.87 -14.48
C ASP A 40 -0.39 -10.44 -14.10
N ALA A 41 0.53 -10.30 -13.14
CA ALA A 41 1.06 -9.00 -12.73
C ALA A 41 1.78 -8.27 -13.88
N ILE A 42 2.59 -8.94 -14.69
CA ILE A 42 3.26 -8.33 -15.85
C ILE A 42 2.24 -7.87 -16.90
N VAL A 43 1.19 -8.65 -17.15
CA VAL A 43 0.10 -8.24 -18.05
C VAL A 43 -0.62 -7.01 -17.51
N GLN A 44 -0.88 -6.96 -16.20
CA GLN A 44 -1.47 -5.79 -15.54
C GLN A 44 -0.55 -4.56 -15.66
N LEU A 45 0.75 -4.70 -15.39
CA LEU A 45 1.74 -3.62 -15.55
C LEU A 45 1.76 -3.09 -16.99
N ALA A 46 1.68 -3.97 -17.99
CA ALA A 46 1.59 -3.57 -19.40
C ALA A 46 0.36 -2.68 -19.66
N GLY A 47 -0.79 -3.03 -19.10
CA GLY A 47 -2.02 -2.23 -19.21
C GLY A 47 -1.97 -0.90 -18.46
N ILE A 48 -1.34 -0.87 -17.29
CA ILE A 48 -1.19 0.37 -16.51
C ILE A 48 -0.30 1.36 -17.25
N LEU A 49 0.88 0.89 -17.69
CA LEU A 49 1.89 1.73 -18.35
C LEU A 49 1.59 2.03 -19.81
N GLY A 50 0.65 1.30 -20.44
CA GLY A 50 0.41 1.38 -21.88
C GLY A 50 1.59 0.85 -22.70
N GLN A 51 2.36 -0.09 -22.17
CA GLN A 51 3.58 -0.65 -22.75
C GLN A 51 3.47 -2.17 -22.80
N PRO A 52 3.48 -2.82 -23.99
CA PRO A 52 3.47 -4.27 -24.08
C PRO A 52 4.63 -4.96 -23.33
N VAL A 53 5.78 -4.30 -23.26
CA VAL A 53 6.92 -4.70 -22.42
C VAL A 53 7.10 -3.61 -21.36
N PRO A 54 6.56 -3.82 -20.15
CA PRO A 54 6.56 -2.77 -19.14
C PRO A 54 7.97 -2.46 -18.63
N ASP A 55 8.28 -1.16 -18.54
CA ASP A 55 9.51 -0.68 -17.91
C ASP A 55 9.21 -0.14 -16.50
N ILE A 56 9.64 -0.87 -15.49
CA ILE A 56 9.52 -0.51 -14.08
C ILE A 56 10.87 -0.19 -13.44
N SER A 57 11.87 0.20 -14.23
CA SER A 57 13.24 0.43 -13.75
C SER A 57 13.35 1.68 -12.87
N ARG A 58 12.57 2.73 -13.15
CA ARG A 58 12.51 3.93 -12.31
C ARG A 58 11.44 3.75 -11.24
N ARG A 59 11.87 3.45 -10.02
CA ARG A 59 10.97 3.07 -8.92
C ARG A 59 11.25 3.84 -7.64
N ALA A 60 10.20 4.07 -6.85
CA ALA A 60 10.31 4.75 -5.57
C ALA A 60 9.41 4.12 -4.50
N ALA A 61 9.88 4.18 -3.25
CA ALA A 61 9.10 3.94 -2.05
C ALA A 61 8.68 5.30 -1.45
N VAL A 62 7.39 5.50 -1.22
CA VAL A 62 6.86 6.64 -0.48
C VAL A 62 6.38 6.13 0.87
N VAL A 63 7.03 6.56 1.96
CA VAL A 63 6.77 6.05 3.31
C VAL A 63 6.17 7.17 4.16
N PHE A 64 4.88 7.06 4.48
CA PHE A 64 4.20 8.05 5.32
C PHE A 64 4.43 7.77 6.79
N CYS A 65 4.95 8.78 7.51
CA CYS A 65 5.25 8.71 8.93
C CYS A 65 4.24 9.56 9.72
N ALA A 66 3.51 8.94 10.65
CA ALA A 66 2.54 9.62 11.49
C ALA A 66 2.34 8.89 12.83
N ASP A 67 2.05 9.63 13.88
CA ASP A 67 1.71 9.08 15.18
C ASP A 67 0.21 8.95 15.37
N ASN A 68 -0.21 7.89 16.07
CA ASN A 68 -1.60 7.56 16.34
C ASN A 68 -1.91 7.75 17.84
N GLY A 69 -2.84 8.64 18.17
CA GLY A 69 -3.18 8.99 19.55
C GLY A 69 -3.71 7.83 20.39
N VAL A 70 -4.26 6.79 19.74
CA VAL A 70 -4.75 5.57 20.40
C VAL A 70 -3.67 4.80 21.17
N VAL A 71 -2.39 5.11 20.94
CA VAL A 71 -1.26 4.56 21.71
C VAL A 71 -1.42 4.83 23.21
N ALA A 72 -2.08 5.92 23.60
CA ALA A 72 -2.40 6.25 24.99
C ALA A 72 -3.20 5.14 25.71
N GLU A 73 -3.92 4.29 24.99
CA GLU A 73 -4.70 3.17 25.53
C GLU A 73 -3.85 1.92 25.83
N GLY A 74 -2.52 1.98 25.67
CA GLY A 74 -1.63 0.85 25.93
C GLY A 74 -1.84 -0.33 24.96
N VAL A 75 -2.12 -0.02 23.69
CA VAL A 75 -2.36 -0.97 22.59
C VAL A 75 -1.10 -1.30 21.80
N THR A 76 0.07 -0.84 22.27
CA THR A 76 1.39 -1.06 21.66
C THR A 76 2.44 -1.39 22.74
N GLN A 77 3.56 -1.98 22.33
CA GLN A 77 4.69 -2.26 23.25
C GLN A 77 5.62 -1.05 23.44
N CYS A 78 5.61 -0.09 22.54
CA CYS A 78 6.48 1.09 22.57
C CYS A 78 5.64 2.37 22.40
N GLY A 79 6.24 3.49 22.75
CA GLY A 79 5.62 4.80 22.64
C GLY A 79 5.83 5.44 21.27
N GLN A 80 5.20 6.60 21.09
CA GLN A 80 5.23 7.38 19.84
C GLN A 80 6.63 7.89 19.47
N GLU A 81 7.56 7.99 20.42
CA GLU A 81 8.95 8.42 20.17
C GLU A 81 9.68 7.56 19.14
N VAL A 82 9.25 6.30 18.96
CA VAL A 82 9.84 5.37 17.99
C VAL A 82 9.54 5.81 16.57
N THR A 83 8.36 6.32 16.27
CA THR A 83 7.95 6.79 14.92
C THR A 83 8.95 7.79 14.37
N ALA A 84 9.22 8.85 15.13
CA ALA A 84 10.15 9.88 14.68
C ALA A 84 11.60 9.36 14.58
N THR A 85 12.02 8.46 15.47
CA THR A 85 13.36 7.86 15.42
C THR A 85 13.54 7.03 14.14
N VAL A 86 12.54 6.22 13.77
CA VAL A 86 12.59 5.42 12.54
C VAL A 86 12.50 6.30 11.29
N ALA A 87 11.68 7.35 11.30
CA ALA A 87 11.62 8.32 10.21
C ALA A 87 12.98 9.03 9.99
N GLU A 88 13.68 9.39 11.05
CA GLU A 88 15.05 9.94 10.97
C GLU A 88 16.07 8.90 10.45
N ASN A 89 15.91 7.61 10.82
CA ASN A 89 16.74 6.52 10.27
C ASN A 89 16.48 6.34 8.77
N MET A 90 15.22 6.45 8.31
CA MET A 90 14.90 6.47 6.88
C MET A 90 15.59 7.63 6.16
N GLY A 91 15.57 8.83 6.77
CA GLY A 91 16.28 9.98 6.23
C GLY A 91 17.81 9.78 6.10
N ARG A 92 18.40 8.91 6.93
CA ARG A 92 19.82 8.51 6.83
C ARG A 92 20.05 7.34 5.87
N GLY A 93 18.98 6.67 5.40
CA GLY A 93 19.07 5.48 4.56
C GLY A 93 19.40 4.20 5.34
N GLU A 94 19.07 4.15 6.63
CA GLU A 94 19.46 3.08 7.56
C GLU A 94 18.31 2.16 7.98
N SER A 95 17.05 2.46 7.59
CA SER A 95 15.91 1.61 7.89
C SER A 95 15.85 0.36 7.00
N THR A 96 15.02 -0.60 7.37
CA THR A 96 14.90 -1.87 6.64
C THR A 96 14.52 -1.64 5.19
N VAL A 97 13.50 -0.82 4.92
CA VAL A 97 13.08 -0.53 3.55
C VAL A 97 14.18 0.19 2.76
N CYS A 98 14.95 1.08 3.39
CA CYS A 98 16.05 1.78 2.72
C CYS A 98 17.15 0.82 2.26
N LEU A 99 17.50 -0.16 3.09
CA LEU A 99 18.50 -1.17 2.75
C LEU A 99 18.02 -2.11 1.64
N MET A 100 16.75 -2.51 1.68
CA MET A 100 16.14 -3.30 0.60
C MET A 100 16.03 -2.49 -0.69
N ALA A 101 15.56 -1.26 -0.62
CA ALA A 101 15.44 -0.35 -1.76
C ALA A 101 16.79 -0.11 -2.47
N LYS A 102 17.87 0.01 -1.70
CA LYS A 102 19.22 0.12 -2.24
C LYS A 102 19.61 -1.07 -3.13
N GLN A 103 19.23 -2.30 -2.76
CA GLN A 103 19.48 -3.50 -3.57
C GLN A 103 18.66 -3.50 -4.87
N LEU A 104 17.54 -2.81 -4.88
CA LEU A 104 16.60 -2.74 -6.00
C LEU A 104 16.79 -1.51 -6.88
N GLY A 105 17.76 -0.64 -6.59
CA GLY A 105 17.90 0.64 -7.29
C GLY A 105 16.66 1.53 -7.15
N MET A 106 16.04 1.52 -5.99
CA MET A 106 14.80 2.24 -5.68
C MET A 106 15.09 3.43 -4.76
N ASP A 107 14.54 4.59 -5.09
CA ASP A 107 14.59 5.76 -4.21
C ASP A 107 13.57 5.64 -3.06
N VAL A 108 13.88 6.22 -1.90
CA VAL A 108 12.98 6.22 -0.73
C VAL A 108 12.67 7.65 -0.33
N PHE A 109 11.38 7.97 -0.23
CA PHE A 109 10.85 9.26 0.20
C PHE A 109 10.09 9.10 1.52
N PRO A 110 10.75 9.26 2.68
CA PRO A 110 10.05 9.34 3.95
C PRO A 110 9.33 10.70 4.04
N VAL A 111 8.05 10.67 4.46
CA VAL A 111 7.15 11.82 4.52
C VAL A 111 6.63 11.97 5.94
N ASP A 112 6.99 13.04 6.65
CA ASP A 112 6.30 13.44 7.87
C ASP A 112 4.92 14.01 7.48
N ILE A 113 3.87 13.22 7.69
CA ILE A 113 2.49 13.65 7.48
C ILE A 113 1.77 13.92 8.80
N GLY A 114 2.40 13.56 9.92
CA GLY A 114 1.82 13.78 11.23
C GLY A 114 2.56 13.13 12.39
N VAL A 115 3.87 13.27 12.44
CA VAL A 115 4.68 12.78 13.55
C VAL A 115 4.54 13.72 14.74
N ALA A 116 4.37 13.18 15.95
CA ALA A 116 4.08 13.96 17.17
C ALA A 116 5.21 14.90 17.55
N ARG A 117 6.46 14.45 17.46
CA ARG A 117 7.63 15.32 17.67
C ARG A 117 8.24 15.80 16.35
N PRO A 118 8.85 17.00 16.31
CA PRO A 118 9.54 17.48 15.12
C PRO A 118 10.65 16.53 14.66
N ILE A 119 10.71 16.25 13.37
CA ILE A 119 11.79 15.49 12.73
C ILE A 119 12.89 16.45 12.32
N LYS A 120 14.14 16.11 12.65
CA LYS A 120 15.30 16.97 12.41
C LYS A 120 15.98 16.71 11.06
N SER A 121 15.67 15.57 10.40
CA SER A 121 16.29 15.21 9.14
C SER A 121 15.71 16.01 7.97
N GLU A 122 16.56 16.74 7.25
CA GLU A 122 16.17 17.48 6.02
C GLU A 122 15.79 16.54 4.86
N LYS A 123 16.13 15.25 4.95
CA LYS A 123 15.78 14.24 3.93
C LYS A 123 14.38 13.65 4.13
N VAL A 124 13.73 13.95 5.24
CA VAL A 124 12.32 13.62 5.47
C VAL A 124 11.47 14.78 4.96
N LEU A 125 10.59 14.50 4.01
CA LEU A 125 9.71 15.51 3.44
C LEU A 125 8.68 15.97 4.47
N GLN A 126 8.57 17.29 4.67
CA GLN A 126 7.76 17.89 5.73
C GLN A 126 6.38 18.29 5.16
N PHE A 127 5.36 17.48 5.46
CA PHE A 127 3.97 17.68 5.08
C PHE A 127 3.00 17.46 6.26
N SER A 128 3.46 17.76 7.47
CA SER A 128 2.69 17.49 8.70
C SER A 128 1.37 18.24 8.71
N VAL A 129 0.25 17.51 8.66
CA VAL A 129 -1.12 18.05 8.80
C VAL A 129 -1.39 18.48 10.24
N ARG A 130 -0.98 17.62 11.19
CA ARG A 130 -1.05 17.86 12.62
C ARG A 130 0.00 17.02 13.35
N ARG A 131 0.22 17.26 14.64
CA ARG A 131 1.19 16.53 15.48
C ARG A 131 0.56 15.28 16.11
N GLY A 132 0.47 14.19 15.31
CA GLY A 132 -0.24 12.97 15.68
C GLY A 132 -1.77 13.09 15.60
N THR A 133 -2.48 11.98 15.48
CA THR A 133 -3.96 11.98 15.61
C THR A 133 -4.38 12.18 17.07
N ALA A 134 -5.63 12.57 17.28
CA ALA A 134 -6.27 12.44 18.58
C ALA A 134 -6.49 10.96 18.93
N ASN A 135 -6.76 10.68 20.19
CA ASN A 135 -7.11 9.34 20.65
C ASN A 135 -8.57 9.01 20.30
N PHE A 136 -8.77 8.18 19.32
CA PHE A 136 -10.10 7.82 18.85
C PHE A 136 -10.91 7.00 19.88
N ALA A 137 -10.32 6.56 20.97
CA ALA A 137 -11.10 5.99 22.09
C ALA A 137 -12.04 7.01 22.75
N HIS A 138 -11.75 8.32 22.61
CA HIS A 138 -12.47 9.40 23.29
C HIS A 138 -13.08 10.44 22.35
N GLU A 139 -12.38 10.76 21.25
CA GLU A 139 -12.79 11.76 20.26
C GLU A 139 -12.38 11.31 18.86
N PRO A 140 -12.94 11.86 17.77
CA PRO A 140 -12.50 11.50 16.42
C PRO A 140 -10.99 11.68 16.22
N ALA A 141 -10.35 10.74 15.51
CA ALA A 141 -8.90 10.72 15.28
C ALA A 141 -8.36 12.04 14.72
N MET A 142 -9.12 12.69 13.85
CA MET A 142 -8.78 13.98 13.22
C MET A 142 -10.06 14.66 12.76
N THR A 143 -10.01 15.91 12.33
CA THR A 143 -11.14 16.55 11.65
C THR A 143 -11.30 15.99 10.23
N ARG A 144 -12.51 16.04 9.67
CA ARG A 144 -12.75 15.65 8.28
C ARG A 144 -11.88 16.42 7.28
N LYS A 145 -11.58 17.70 7.58
CA LYS A 145 -10.68 18.55 6.78
C LYS A 145 -9.25 18.02 6.81
N GLU A 146 -8.75 17.65 7.99
CA GLU A 146 -7.40 17.07 8.14
C GLU A 146 -7.29 15.71 7.42
N ALA A 147 -8.33 14.87 7.48
CA ALA A 147 -8.37 13.62 6.74
C ALA A 147 -8.28 13.84 5.22
N LEU A 148 -9.03 14.79 4.70
CA LEU A 148 -8.98 15.14 3.28
C LEU A 148 -7.63 15.74 2.88
N GLU A 149 -7.05 16.61 3.69
CA GLU A 149 -5.74 17.21 3.48
C GLU A 149 -4.63 16.13 3.44
N ALA A 150 -4.68 15.14 4.34
CA ALA A 150 -3.74 14.03 4.32
C ALA A 150 -3.86 13.16 3.05
N VAL A 151 -5.07 12.91 2.56
CA VAL A 151 -5.30 12.24 1.27
C VAL A 151 -4.72 13.07 0.12
N GLU A 152 -4.95 14.38 0.11
CA GLU A 152 -4.43 15.26 -0.95
C GLU A 152 -2.89 15.38 -0.92
N ILE A 153 -2.26 15.26 0.25
CA ILE A 153 -0.80 15.13 0.35
C ILE A 153 -0.32 13.83 -0.32
N GLY A 154 -1.02 12.72 -0.11
CA GLY A 154 -0.71 11.47 -0.81
C GLY A 154 -0.81 11.58 -2.33
N ILE A 155 -1.85 12.25 -2.84
CA ILE A 155 -2.01 12.56 -4.26
C ILE A 155 -0.83 13.39 -4.77
N LYS A 156 -0.45 14.45 -4.04
CA LYS A 156 0.69 15.30 -4.38
C LYS A 156 2.01 14.52 -4.44
N MET A 157 2.21 13.54 -3.57
CA MET A 157 3.39 12.68 -3.63
C MET A 157 3.42 11.83 -4.90
N ALA A 158 2.27 11.32 -5.35
CA ALA A 158 2.17 10.60 -6.62
C ALA A 158 2.46 11.51 -7.82
N GLU A 159 1.95 12.74 -7.81
CA GLU A 159 2.25 13.75 -8.84
C GLU A 159 3.74 14.07 -8.90
N MET A 160 4.37 14.32 -7.75
CA MET A 160 5.82 14.53 -7.67
C MET A 160 6.61 13.35 -8.25
N CYS A 161 6.18 12.12 -7.97
CA CYS A 161 6.82 10.93 -8.52
C CYS A 161 6.64 10.85 -10.04
N ALA A 162 5.45 11.16 -10.56
CA ALA A 162 5.18 11.21 -12.01
C ALA A 162 6.06 12.25 -12.71
N GLU A 163 6.16 13.47 -12.19
CA GLU A 163 7.00 14.53 -12.71
C GLU A 163 8.50 14.15 -12.76
N LYS A 164 8.95 13.37 -11.79
CA LYS A 164 10.30 12.82 -11.75
C LYS A 164 10.50 11.59 -12.64
N GLY A 165 9.45 11.12 -13.31
CA GLY A 165 9.47 10.00 -14.24
C GLY A 165 9.54 8.62 -13.58
N TYR A 166 9.08 8.46 -12.35
CA TYR A 166 8.97 7.14 -11.74
C TYR A 166 7.86 6.33 -12.41
N SER A 167 8.16 5.07 -12.70
CA SER A 167 7.28 4.13 -13.41
C SER A 167 6.75 3.00 -12.53
N LEU A 168 7.14 2.96 -11.26
CA LEU A 168 6.58 2.06 -10.24
C LEU A 168 6.74 2.68 -8.86
N LEU A 169 5.69 2.59 -8.05
CA LEU A 169 5.72 3.00 -6.65
C LEU A 169 5.45 1.82 -5.72
N ILE A 170 6.02 1.90 -4.52
CA ILE A 170 5.54 1.15 -3.36
C ILE A 170 5.07 2.13 -2.29
N GLY A 171 3.96 1.80 -1.61
CA GLY A 171 3.48 2.56 -0.47
C GLY A 171 3.94 1.89 0.82
N GLY A 172 4.69 2.63 1.64
CA GLY A 172 5.10 2.22 2.98
C GLY A 172 4.52 3.15 4.04
N GLU A 173 4.63 2.74 5.27
CA GLU A 173 4.17 3.52 6.43
C GLU A 173 5.10 3.31 7.63
N MET A 174 5.09 4.27 8.52
CA MET A 174 5.70 4.19 9.84
C MET A 174 4.86 4.98 10.84
N GLY A 175 4.15 4.26 11.72
CA GLY A 175 3.30 4.91 12.71
C GLY A 175 2.99 3.98 13.88
N ILE A 176 3.58 4.24 15.05
CA ILE A 176 3.25 3.42 16.21
C ILE A 176 1.75 3.53 16.50
N GLY A 177 1.08 2.37 16.64
CA GLY A 177 -0.36 2.27 16.84
C GLY A 177 -1.19 2.06 15.56
N ASN A 178 -0.61 2.18 14.37
CA ASN A 178 -1.35 2.11 13.11
C ASN A 178 -1.95 0.73 12.80
N THR A 179 -1.45 -0.36 13.37
CA THR A 179 -2.11 -1.67 13.30
C THR A 179 -3.45 -1.68 14.04
N THR A 180 -3.60 -0.88 15.12
CA THR A 180 -4.88 -0.66 15.79
C THR A 180 -5.82 0.15 14.91
N THR A 181 -5.31 1.23 14.34
CA THR A 181 -6.02 2.11 13.42
C THR A 181 -6.48 1.37 12.17
N SER A 182 -5.62 0.56 11.56
CA SER A 182 -5.97 -0.26 10.37
C SER A 182 -7.08 -1.28 10.68
N ALA A 183 -7.01 -1.93 11.85
CA ALA A 183 -8.07 -2.87 12.26
C ALA A 183 -9.42 -2.14 12.47
N ALA A 184 -9.40 -0.94 13.06
CA ALA A 184 -10.60 -0.12 13.23
C ALA A 184 -11.18 0.33 11.88
N VAL A 185 -10.32 0.79 10.94
CA VAL A 185 -10.72 1.16 9.57
C VAL A 185 -11.34 -0.02 8.85
N MET A 186 -10.69 -1.20 8.90
CA MET A 186 -11.20 -2.39 8.24
C MET A 186 -12.56 -2.81 8.83
N ALA A 187 -12.67 -2.89 10.15
CA ALA A 187 -13.92 -3.24 10.83
C ALA A 187 -15.05 -2.28 10.44
N ALA A 188 -14.76 -0.97 10.38
CA ALA A 188 -15.71 0.06 9.95
C ALA A 188 -16.19 -0.13 8.51
N LEU A 189 -15.25 -0.39 7.55
CA LEU A 189 -15.58 -0.51 6.14
C LEU A 189 -16.30 -1.81 5.77
N THR A 190 -16.04 -2.89 6.49
CA THR A 190 -16.53 -4.23 6.14
C THR A 190 -17.61 -4.77 7.04
N GLY A 191 -17.83 -4.17 8.20
CA GLY A 191 -18.71 -4.68 9.25
C GLY A 191 -18.17 -5.95 9.93
N THR A 192 -16.91 -6.30 9.72
CA THR A 192 -16.27 -7.46 10.36
C THR A 192 -16.00 -7.15 11.84
N GLU A 193 -16.21 -8.13 12.71
CA GLU A 193 -15.93 -7.99 14.14
C GLU A 193 -14.46 -7.62 14.39
N ALA A 194 -14.22 -6.69 15.32
CA ALA A 194 -12.87 -6.23 15.65
C ALA A 194 -11.94 -7.38 16.06
N ALA A 195 -12.45 -8.37 16.78
CA ALA A 195 -11.68 -9.54 17.20
C ALA A 195 -11.09 -10.36 16.04
N VAL A 196 -11.77 -10.38 14.89
CA VAL A 196 -11.34 -11.14 13.70
C VAL A 196 -10.21 -10.44 12.96
N VAL A 197 -10.20 -9.10 12.96
CA VAL A 197 -9.27 -8.29 12.17
C VAL A 197 -8.10 -7.72 12.98
N THR A 198 -8.12 -7.90 14.30
CA THR A 198 -7.09 -7.33 15.19
C THR A 198 -6.00 -8.33 15.47
N GLY A 199 -4.77 -7.97 15.09
CA GLY A 199 -3.56 -8.74 15.38
C GLY A 199 -2.73 -8.16 16.52
N ARG A 200 -1.63 -8.86 16.84
CA ARG A 200 -0.70 -8.50 17.92
C ARG A 200 0.23 -7.34 17.54
N GLY A 201 0.24 -6.93 16.27
CA GLY A 201 1.20 -5.95 15.78
C GLY A 201 2.64 -6.36 16.09
N ALA A 202 3.41 -5.46 16.71
CA ALA A 202 4.79 -5.71 17.11
C ALA A 202 4.95 -6.68 18.30
N GLY A 203 3.97 -7.56 18.56
CA GLY A 203 4.09 -8.65 19.54
C GLY A 203 3.42 -8.39 20.90
N LEU A 204 2.22 -7.80 20.93
CA LEU A 204 1.43 -7.63 22.15
C LEU A 204 1.18 -8.95 22.88
N SER A 205 1.13 -8.88 24.22
CA SER A 205 0.62 -9.97 25.07
C SER A 205 -0.86 -10.26 24.80
N THR A 206 -1.37 -11.37 25.31
CA THR A 206 -2.80 -11.71 25.18
C THR A 206 -3.69 -10.64 25.83
N ALA A 207 -3.35 -10.18 27.03
CA ALA A 207 -4.08 -9.08 27.69
C ALA A 207 -3.99 -7.75 26.90
N GLY A 208 -2.87 -7.49 26.24
CA GLY A 208 -2.72 -6.32 25.35
C GLY A 208 -3.58 -6.45 24.09
N LEU A 209 -3.71 -7.63 23.51
CA LEU A 209 -4.57 -7.90 22.37
C LEU A 209 -6.06 -7.74 22.74
N GLU A 210 -6.48 -8.29 23.88
CA GLU A 210 -7.86 -8.13 24.40
C GLU A 210 -8.21 -6.66 24.61
N ARG A 211 -7.29 -5.88 25.21
CA ARG A 211 -7.44 -4.44 25.36
C ARG A 211 -7.57 -3.73 24.02
N LYS A 212 -6.72 -4.07 23.06
CA LYS A 212 -6.74 -3.49 21.71
C LYS A 212 -8.07 -3.73 21.01
N ILE A 213 -8.61 -4.94 21.11
CA ILE A 213 -9.95 -5.29 20.58
C ILE A 213 -11.04 -4.45 21.26
N ALA A 214 -11.06 -4.39 22.60
CA ALA A 214 -12.06 -3.62 23.35
C ALA A 214 -12.03 -2.12 23.02
N VAL A 215 -10.82 -1.54 22.83
CA VAL A 215 -10.65 -0.13 22.43
C VAL A 215 -11.25 0.11 21.05
N ILE A 216 -11.02 -0.78 20.09
CA ILE A 216 -11.59 -0.67 18.74
C ILE A 216 -13.11 -0.77 18.78
N GLU A 217 -13.67 -1.76 19.49
CA GLU A 217 -15.13 -1.94 19.62
C GLU A 217 -15.80 -0.73 20.23
N ALA A 218 -15.23 -0.20 21.32
CA ALA A 218 -15.75 0.99 21.99
C ALA A 218 -15.70 2.22 21.07
N ALA A 219 -14.61 2.42 20.32
CA ALA A 219 -14.47 3.52 19.38
C ALA A 219 -15.47 3.44 18.22
N LEU A 220 -15.67 2.26 17.64
CA LEU A 220 -16.66 2.04 16.59
C LEU A 220 -18.10 2.31 17.08
N ALA A 221 -18.43 1.88 18.29
CA ALA A 221 -19.73 2.15 18.92
C ALA A 221 -19.94 3.65 19.22
N LEU A 222 -18.88 4.34 19.66
CA LEU A 222 -18.90 5.77 19.99
C LEU A 222 -19.09 6.63 18.74
N HIS A 223 -18.24 6.44 17.73
CA HIS A 223 -18.15 7.32 16.57
C HIS A 223 -19.06 6.93 15.41
N ARG A 224 -19.48 5.67 15.33
CA ARG A 224 -20.36 5.14 14.27
C ARG A 224 -19.92 5.62 12.88
N PRO A 225 -18.71 5.27 12.43
CA PRO A 225 -18.25 5.67 11.10
C PRO A 225 -19.19 5.12 10.01
N ASP A 226 -19.50 5.95 9.00
CA ASP A 226 -20.28 5.52 7.85
C ASP A 226 -19.42 4.64 6.93
N PRO A 227 -19.72 3.35 6.73
CA PRO A 227 -18.95 2.46 5.87
C PRO A 227 -18.94 2.87 4.39
N ASN A 228 -19.84 3.74 3.96
CA ASN A 228 -19.94 4.23 2.59
C ASN A 228 -19.19 5.55 2.37
N ASP A 229 -18.70 6.18 3.43
CA ASP A 229 -17.90 7.41 3.37
C ASP A 229 -16.48 7.17 3.91
N SER A 230 -15.54 6.88 3.02
CA SER A 230 -14.15 6.63 3.37
C SER A 230 -13.49 7.79 4.14
N ILE A 231 -13.91 9.02 3.87
CA ILE A 231 -13.37 10.20 4.58
C ILE A 231 -13.96 10.28 5.99
N ASP A 232 -15.20 9.87 6.21
CA ASP A 232 -15.78 9.76 7.53
C ASP A 232 -15.11 8.67 8.38
N VAL A 233 -14.82 7.51 7.77
CA VAL A 233 -14.05 6.45 8.43
C VAL A 233 -12.66 6.93 8.83
N LEU A 234 -11.92 7.58 7.89
CA LEU A 234 -10.60 8.15 8.17
C LEU A 234 -10.66 9.21 9.28
N HIS A 235 -11.61 10.13 9.20
CA HIS A 235 -11.82 11.16 10.20
C HIS A 235 -12.01 10.59 11.61
N LYS A 236 -12.86 9.58 11.75
CA LYS A 236 -13.28 9.06 13.05
C LYS A 236 -12.30 8.08 13.68
N VAL A 237 -11.80 7.11 12.89
CA VAL A 237 -10.99 6.01 13.41
C VAL A 237 -9.73 5.75 12.57
N GLY A 238 -9.39 6.65 11.64
CA GLY A 238 -8.25 6.51 10.74
C GLY A 238 -6.92 7.02 11.32
N GLY A 239 -5.90 6.99 10.48
CA GLY A 239 -4.55 7.54 10.70
C GLY A 239 -4.12 8.42 9.54
N LEU A 240 -3.23 9.37 9.80
CA LEU A 240 -2.71 10.26 8.75
C LEU A 240 -1.84 9.51 7.74
N ASP A 241 -1.08 8.52 8.19
CA ASP A 241 -0.30 7.61 7.35
C ASP A 241 -1.19 6.79 6.39
N ILE A 242 -2.28 6.24 6.90
CA ILE A 242 -3.28 5.51 6.11
C ILE A 242 -3.96 6.44 5.10
N ALA A 243 -4.30 7.67 5.50
CA ALA A 243 -4.89 8.68 4.62
C ALA A 243 -3.91 9.09 3.51
N GLY A 244 -2.63 9.29 3.84
CA GLY A 244 -1.57 9.55 2.86
C GLY A 244 -1.40 8.41 1.86
N LEU A 245 -1.38 7.16 2.31
CA LEU A 245 -1.34 5.98 1.44
C LEU A 245 -2.56 5.89 0.52
N CYS A 246 -3.77 6.14 1.05
CA CYS A 246 -5.00 6.18 0.25
C CYS A 246 -4.89 7.18 -0.90
N GLY A 247 -4.40 8.40 -0.59
CA GLY A 247 -4.16 9.43 -1.58
C GLY A 247 -3.06 9.06 -2.60
N LEU A 248 -1.97 8.44 -2.15
CA LEU A 248 -0.90 7.96 -3.03
C LEU A 248 -1.45 6.99 -4.08
N TYR A 249 -2.31 6.06 -3.67
CA TYR A 249 -2.87 5.05 -4.57
C TYR A 249 -3.83 5.65 -5.60
N LEU A 250 -4.66 6.61 -5.20
CA LEU A 250 -5.53 7.35 -6.12
C LEU A 250 -4.71 8.22 -7.10
N GLY A 251 -3.72 8.94 -6.57
CA GLY A 251 -2.84 9.79 -7.37
C GLY A 251 -2.01 8.97 -8.37
N ALA A 252 -1.45 7.84 -7.95
CA ALA A 252 -0.71 6.94 -8.83
C ALA A 252 -1.60 6.38 -9.95
N ALA A 253 -2.85 6.01 -9.63
CA ALA A 253 -3.82 5.56 -10.63
C ALA A 253 -4.13 6.67 -11.67
N ALA A 254 -4.32 7.91 -11.23
CA ALA A 254 -4.53 9.05 -12.11
C ALA A 254 -3.32 9.33 -13.03
N GLN A 255 -2.11 9.10 -12.52
CA GLN A 255 -0.84 9.27 -13.26
C GLN A 255 -0.42 8.01 -14.04
N ARG A 256 -1.24 6.95 -14.03
CA ARG A 256 -0.95 5.66 -14.66
C ARG A 256 0.35 5.02 -14.17
N ILE A 257 0.66 5.16 -12.89
CA ILE A 257 1.81 4.51 -12.24
C ILE A 257 1.30 3.31 -11.43
N PRO A 258 1.82 2.10 -11.65
CA PRO A 258 1.48 0.94 -10.82
C PRO A 258 1.99 1.12 -9.41
N VAL A 259 1.19 0.68 -8.43
CA VAL A 259 1.60 0.63 -7.03
C VAL A 259 1.64 -0.82 -6.58
N VAL A 260 2.75 -1.22 -5.96
CA VAL A 260 2.86 -2.52 -5.30
C VAL A 260 2.45 -2.35 -3.83
N LEU A 261 1.41 -3.09 -3.43
CA LEU A 261 0.89 -3.06 -2.07
C LEU A 261 1.80 -3.83 -1.12
N ASP A 262 1.98 -3.29 0.06
CA ASP A 262 2.68 -3.91 1.18
C ASP A 262 1.72 -4.75 2.05
N GLY A 263 1.84 -4.68 3.36
CA GLY A 263 1.09 -5.46 4.34
C GLY A 263 -0.33 -4.95 4.62
N VAL A 264 -0.82 -5.28 5.81
CA VAL A 264 -2.20 -5.05 6.25
C VAL A 264 -2.59 -3.57 6.22
N ILE A 265 -1.70 -2.68 6.65
CA ILE A 265 -1.96 -1.23 6.71
C ILE A 265 -2.09 -0.65 5.31
N SER A 266 -1.19 -1.03 4.41
CA SER A 266 -1.22 -0.71 2.99
C SER A 266 -2.52 -1.19 2.32
N CYS A 267 -2.96 -2.42 2.62
CA CYS A 267 -4.22 -2.97 2.10
C CYS A 267 -5.45 -2.26 2.68
N ALA A 268 -5.44 -1.82 3.95
CA ALA A 268 -6.52 -1.01 4.52
C ALA A 268 -6.65 0.35 3.81
N ALA A 269 -5.53 1.00 3.53
CA ALA A 269 -5.50 2.24 2.74
C ALA A 269 -5.97 2.00 1.28
N ALA A 270 -5.60 0.86 0.69
CA ALA A 270 -6.06 0.47 -0.63
C ALA A 270 -7.59 0.26 -0.68
N LEU A 271 -8.17 -0.35 0.36
CA LEU A 271 -9.61 -0.54 0.45
C LEU A 271 -10.35 0.81 0.53
N LEU A 272 -9.83 1.79 1.29
CA LEU A 272 -10.35 3.16 1.32
C LEU A 272 -10.31 3.80 -0.07
N ALA A 273 -9.19 3.68 -0.79
CA ALA A 273 -9.04 4.21 -2.14
C ALA A 273 -10.02 3.56 -3.13
N VAL A 274 -10.23 2.24 -3.03
CA VAL A 274 -11.18 1.50 -3.88
C VAL A 274 -12.63 1.90 -3.57
N ARG A 275 -12.97 2.17 -2.32
CA ARG A 275 -14.30 2.69 -1.95
C ARG A 275 -14.55 4.10 -2.50
N LEU A 276 -13.52 4.96 -2.55
CA LEU A 276 -13.60 6.28 -3.17
C LEU A 276 -13.64 6.19 -4.71
N CYS A 277 -12.88 5.28 -5.31
CA CYS A 277 -12.81 5.07 -6.74
C CYS A 277 -12.54 3.58 -7.07
N PRO A 278 -13.59 2.78 -7.39
CA PRO A 278 -13.43 1.34 -7.64
C PRO A 278 -12.40 1.01 -8.74
N GLN A 279 -12.24 1.87 -9.73
CA GLN A 279 -11.26 1.65 -10.81
C GLN A 279 -9.81 1.70 -10.32
N SER A 280 -9.51 2.32 -9.19
CA SER A 280 -8.16 2.42 -8.64
C SER A 280 -7.52 1.04 -8.35
N VAL A 281 -8.33 0.02 -8.05
CA VAL A 281 -7.87 -1.35 -7.78
C VAL A 281 -7.04 -1.93 -8.93
N HIS A 282 -7.35 -1.54 -10.17
CA HIS A 282 -6.63 -2.03 -11.34
C HIS A 282 -5.18 -1.53 -11.45
N PHE A 283 -4.82 -0.50 -10.70
CA PHE A 283 -3.46 0.08 -10.64
C PHE A 283 -2.64 -0.49 -9.50
N MET A 284 -3.20 -1.37 -8.68
CA MET A 284 -2.58 -1.97 -7.51
C MET A 284 -2.20 -3.42 -7.77
N VAL A 285 -0.96 -3.78 -7.44
CA VAL A 285 -0.42 -5.15 -7.51
C VAL A 285 -0.19 -5.64 -6.09
N ALA A 286 -0.86 -6.71 -5.67
CA ALA A 286 -0.65 -7.29 -4.35
C ALA A 286 0.62 -8.15 -4.35
N ALA A 287 1.65 -7.70 -3.61
CA ALA A 287 2.92 -8.42 -3.56
C ALA A 287 2.87 -9.58 -2.57
N HIS A 288 2.55 -9.32 -1.33
CA HIS A 288 2.65 -10.34 -0.29
C HIS A 288 1.41 -10.40 0.61
N ARG A 289 1.24 -11.54 1.25
CA ARG A 289 0.33 -11.72 2.36
C ARG A 289 1.08 -11.49 3.67
N SER A 290 0.68 -10.46 4.41
CA SER A 290 1.18 -10.23 5.77
C SER A 290 0.71 -11.33 6.73
N ASP A 291 1.48 -11.58 7.79
CA ASP A 291 1.13 -12.55 8.84
C ASP A 291 0.05 -12.01 9.82
N GLU A 292 -0.38 -10.77 9.66
CA GLU A 292 -1.47 -10.18 10.43
C GLU A 292 -2.85 -10.76 10.01
N PRO A 293 -3.78 -11.02 10.98
CA PRO A 293 -5.06 -11.70 10.71
C PRO A 293 -5.92 -11.05 9.63
N ALA A 294 -5.98 -9.72 9.60
CA ALA A 294 -6.76 -8.97 8.62
C ALA A 294 -6.29 -9.12 7.16
N SER A 295 -5.06 -9.63 6.94
CA SER A 295 -4.42 -9.61 5.62
C SER A 295 -5.23 -10.35 4.56
N ILE A 296 -5.71 -11.56 4.85
CA ILE A 296 -6.48 -12.37 3.90
C ILE A 296 -7.79 -11.67 3.56
N LEU A 297 -8.52 -11.20 4.58
CA LEU A 297 -9.82 -10.56 4.39
C LEU A 297 -9.71 -9.26 3.60
N LEU A 298 -8.65 -8.47 3.80
CA LEU A 298 -8.38 -7.26 3.02
C LEU A 298 -8.06 -7.59 1.56
N LEU A 299 -7.22 -8.60 1.33
CA LEU A 299 -6.89 -9.05 -0.03
C LEU A 299 -8.12 -9.57 -0.77
N ASP A 300 -8.98 -10.33 -0.09
CA ASP A 300 -10.25 -10.83 -0.64
C ASP A 300 -11.22 -9.67 -0.95
N ALA A 301 -11.34 -8.69 -0.04
CA ALA A 301 -12.16 -7.48 -0.25
C ALA A 301 -11.67 -6.63 -1.43
N LEU A 302 -10.36 -6.64 -1.71
CA LEU A 302 -9.74 -6.00 -2.86
C LEU A 302 -9.81 -6.86 -4.14
N GLY A 303 -10.22 -8.12 -4.05
CA GLY A 303 -10.17 -9.07 -5.17
C GLY A 303 -8.74 -9.36 -5.64
N LYS A 304 -7.76 -9.33 -4.73
CA LYS A 304 -6.33 -9.48 -5.03
C LYS A 304 -5.77 -10.79 -4.50
N ARG A 305 -4.86 -11.39 -5.26
CA ARG A 305 -4.09 -12.56 -4.86
C ARG A 305 -2.61 -12.20 -4.79
N PRO A 306 -1.96 -12.33 -3.63
CA PRO A 306 -0.53 -12.07 -3.49
C PRO A 306 0.29 -13.24 -4.02
N PHE A 307 1.46 -12.96 -4.56
CA PHE A 307 2.38 -13.99 -5.06
C PHE A 307 3.49 -14.38 -4.08
N LEU A 308 3.59 -13.71 -2.92
CA LEU A 308 4.55 -14.01 -1.85
C LEU A 308 3.82 -14.26 -0.52
N THR A 309 4.16 -15.35 0.14
CA THR A 309 3.74 -15.66 1.51
C THR A 309 4.97 -16.11 2.29
N ALA A 310 5.58 -15.18 3.04
CA ALA A 310 6.84 -15.40 3.75
C ALA A 310 6.74 -15.08 5.26
N GLY A 311 5.52 -14.95 5.81
CA GLY A 311 5.32 -14.63 7.23
C GLY A 311 5.80 -13.23 7.62
N MET A 312 5.94 -12.31 6.66
CA MET A 312 6.42 -10.95 6.92
C MET A 312 5.32 -10.09 7.58
N HIS A 313 5.72 -9.25 8.54
CA HIS A 313 4.84 -8.31 9.26
C HIS A 313 5.60 -7.07 9.78
N LEU A 314 6.62 -6.61 9.06
CA LEU A 314 7.48 -5.51 9.48
C LEU A 314 6.87 -4.13 9.19
N GLY A 315 6.23 -3.94 8.04
CA GLY A 315 5.80 -2.63 7.53
C GLY A 315 6.87 -1.94 6.69
N GLU A 316 6.88 -0.62 6.68
CA GLU A 316 7.79 0.27 5.93
C GLU A 316 7.70 0.13 4.40
N GLY A 317 6.90 -0.78 3.85
CA GLY A 317 6.90 -1.14 2.42
C GLY A 317 7.80 -2.34 2.08
N THR A 318 8.28 -3.08 3.10
CA THR A 318 9.26 -4.16 2.92
C THR A 318 8.72 -5.35 2.15
N GLY A 319 7.46 -5.74 2.36
CA GLY A 319 6.83 -6.82 1.59
C GLY A 319 6.62 -6.43 0.13
N ALA A 320 6.26 -5.17 -0.14
CA ALA A 320 6.19 -4.64 -1.49
C ALA A 320 7.56 -4.63 -2.17
N ALA A 321 8.63 -4.24 -1.46
CA ALA A 321 10.00 -4.28 -1.98
C ALA A 321 10.42 -5.71 -2.35
N ALA A 322 10.12 -6.72 -1.50
CA ALA A 322 10.35 -8.12 -1.83
C ALA A 322 9.56 -8.56 -3.09
N GLY A 323 8.33 -8.08 -3.22
CA GLY A 323 7.52 -8.32 -4.42
C GLY A 323 8.10 -7.71 -5.69
N VAL A 324 8.69 -6.52 -5.61
CA VAL A 324 9.37 -5.88 -6.76
C VAL A 324 10.55 -6.73 -7.22
N ALA A 325 11.32 -7.33 -6.32
CA ALA A 325 12.40 -8.26 -6.69
C ALA A 325 11.86 -9.47 -7.48
N LEU A 326 10.72 -10.02 -7.09
CA LEU A 326 10.08 -11.12 -7.84
C LEU A 326 9.56 -10.68 -9.20
N LEU A 327 9.04 -9.46 -9.32
CA LEU A 327 8.64 -8.88 -10.62
C LEU A 327 9.84 -8.71 -11.55
N ASP A 328 11.00 -8.27 -11.05
CA ASP A 328 12.24 -8.18 -11.85
C ASP A 328 12.67 -9.56 -12.37
N LEU A 329 12.65 -10.59 -11.50
CA LEU A 329 12.97 -11.96 -11.91
C LEU A 329 12.00 -12.49 -12.99
N ALA A 330 10.72 -12.15 -12.91
CA ALA A 330 9.72 -12.57 -13.90
C ALA A 330 9.80 -11.77 -15.21
N LEU A 331 10.20 -10.50 -15.14
CA LEU A 331 10.39 -9.65 -16.32
C LEU A 331 11.61 -10.07 -17.15
N ALA A 332 12.64 -10.67 -16.56
CA ALA A 332 13.83 -11.10 -17.29
C ALA A 332 13.48 -12.12 -18.40
N PRO A 333 12.88 -13.29 -18.12
CA PRO A 333 12.48 -14.22 -19.18
C PRO A 333 11.39 -13.62 -20.10
N TYR A 334 10.49 -12.79 -19.59
CA TYR A 334 9.49 -12.12 -20.41
C TYR A 334 10.14 -11.24 -21.49
N ARG A 335 11.23 -10.56 -21.18
CA ARG A 335 11.94 -9.66 -22.10
C ARG A 335 12.89 -10.38 -23.06
N GLU A 336 13.65 -11.35 -22.56
CA GLU A 336 14.86 -11.86 -23.21
C GLU A 336 14.71 -13.28 -23.77
N MET A 337 13.74 -14.06 -23.31
CA MET A 337 13.60 -15.44 -23.70
C MET A 337 13.15 -15.55 -25.17
N VAL A 338 13.71 -16.51 -25.89
CA VAL A 338 13.37 -16.83 -27.29
C VAL A 338 11.94 -17.29 -27.43
N SER A 339 11.36 -17.10 -28.61
CA SER A 339 10.05 -17.63 -28.93
C SER A 339 10.12 -19.12 -29.38
N PHE A 340 9.00 -19.80 -29.37
CA PHE A 340 8.90 -21.15 -29.98
C PHE A 340 9.36 -21.17 -31.45
N ALA A 341 9.00 -20.12 -32.20
CA ALA A 341 9.42 -20.00 -33.61
C ALA A 341 10.94 -19.90 -33.77
N ASP A 342 11.63 -19.19 -32.86
CA ASP A 342 13.09 -19.01 -32.89
C ASP A 342 13.84 -20.35 -32.71
N ILE A 343 13.21 -21.33 -32.05
CA ILE A 343 13.80 -22.66 -31.83
C ILE A 343 13.14 -23.75 -32.70
N GLY A 344 12.36 -23.36 -33.71
CA GLY A 344 11.74 -24.29 -34.66
C GLY A 344 10.65 -25.18 -34.08
N MET A 345 10.00 -24.75 -32.99
CA MET A 345 8.90 -25.47 -32.34
C MET A 345 7.57 -24.77 -32.54
N GLU A 346 6.48 -25.52 -32.51
CA GLU A 346 5.14 -24.97 -32.45
C GLU A 346 4.81 -24.51 -31.01
N ALA A 347 4.14 -23.35 -30.90
CA ALA A 347 3.67 -22.85 -29.63
C ALA A 347 2.61 -23.79 -29.00
N TYR A 348 2.68 -23.97 -27.68
CA TYR A 348 1.70 -24.78 -26.97
C TYR A 348 0.30 -24.20 -27.11
N GLN A 349 -0.68 -25.09 -27.31
CA GLN A 349 -2.09 -24.71 -27.33
C GLN A 349 -2.77 -25.18 -26.04
N PRO A 350 -3.66 -24.34 -25.45
CA PRO A 350 -4.45 -24.78 -24.31
C PRO A 350 -5.24 -26.07 -24.69
N GLN A 351 -5.02 -27.14 -23.94
CA GLN A 351 -5.83 -28.34 -24.08
C GLN A 351 -7.11 -28.17 -23.26
N LYS A 352 -8.24 -28.62 -23.84
CA LYS A 352 -9.55 -28.58 -23.18
C LYS A 352 -9.66 -29.66 -22.12
#